data_f1969537e3913969c6c1900481710f8c
#
_entry.id   f1969537e3913969c6c1900481710f8c
#
_cell.length_a   1.000
_cell.length_b   1.000
_cell.length_c   1.000
_cell.angle_alpha   90.00
_cell.angle_beta   90.00
_cell.angle_gamma   90.00
#
_symmetry.space_group_name_H-M   'P 1'
#
loop_
_entity.id
_entity.type
_entity.pdbx_description
1 polymer ?
#
loop_
_entity_poly.entity_id
_entity_poly.type
_entity_poly.pdbx_seq_one_letter_code
_entity_poly.pdbx_strand_id
1 'polypeptide(L)'
;MGPPIPKPLPRPSSGHPKQKPLSGRPKVVLGLLDEGQEFQRMQAEDARLAAGEGGLDVEVLYAENNAVVQIQQLYQVVQVPADRRPSVVIVHTVAGEGLERLARTAVRLGIGWILLNRRVEYLDELRHQQPKLPIGMIGSDNLEIGRIQGRQFQALVPDGGLVLYIRGPADTSAARDRLAGAEEVCGRRINLKVLDGQWTEASGEDAISQWLHLKFQTSPPRLIACQNDAMAVGARRALQAAAASHPSLAKVPVTGVDGLPDGGRRHVDQGTLAATVITPSNTGPAIRLVIQTLQGRASFPREQLLTPSSYPELANLGAR
;
A
#
# COMPACT_ATOMS: atom_id res chain seq x y z
N MET A 1 -21.91 -58.80 -54.60
CA MET A 1 -22.27 -58.35 -53.24
C MET A 1 -21.04 -57.72 -52.67
N GLY A 2 -21.02 -56.41 -52.53
CA GLY A 2 -19.87 -55.71 -51.94
C GLY A 2 -19.98 -55.68 -50.41
N PRO A 3 -18.87 -55.47 -49.66
CA PRO A 3 -18.87 -55.52 -48.24
C PRO A 3 -19.60 -54.29 -47.62
N PRO A 4 -20.18 -54.43 -46.41
CA PRO A 4 -20.99 -53.41 -45.78
C PRO A 4 -20.16 -52.22 -45.30
N ILE A 5 -20.69 -50.99 -45.52
CA ILE A 5 -20.11 -49.75 -45.10
C ILE A 5 -20.18 -49.64 -43.56
N PRO A 6 -19.05 -49.34 -42.83
CA PRO A 6 -19.06 -49.19 -41.38
C PRO A 6 -19.82 -47.93 -40.96
N LYS A 7 -20.64 -48.03 -39.89
CA LYS A 7 -21.37 -46.93 -39.30
C LYS A 7 -20.37 -45.90 -38.65
N PRO A 8 -20.64 -44.59 -38.75
CA PRO A 8 -19.80 -43.60 -38.15
C PRO A 8 -19.87 -43.65 -36.61
N LEU A 9 -18.71 -43.52 -35.96
CA LEU A 9 -18.59 -43.43 -34.51
C LEU A 9 -19.27 -42.15 -33.98
N PRO A 10 -19.88 -42.19 -32.80
CA PRO A 10 -20.50 -41.03 -32.17
C PRO A 10 -19.44 -39.99 -31.84
N ARG A 11 -19.69 -38.74 -32.18
CA ARG A 11 -18.84 -37.59 -31.81
C ARG A 11 -18.79 -37.44 -30.29
N PRO A 12 -17.62 -37.20 -29.66
CA PRO A 12 -17.56 -36.93 -28.25
C PRO A 12 -18.34 -35.65 -27.95
N SER A 13 -19.29 -35.73 -27.03
CA SER A 13 -20.02 -34.56 -26.51
C SER A 13 -19.05 -33.65 -25.77
N SER A 14 -18.87 -32.44 -26.29
CA SER A 14 -18.15 -31.36 -25.61
C SER A 14 -18.99 -30.82 -24.44
N GLY A 15 -19.10 -31.64 -23.40
CA GLY A 15 -19.67 -31.21 -22.14
C GLY A 15 -18.63 -30.38 -21.38
N HIS A 16 -18.64 -29.08 -21.58
CA HIS A 16 -17.99 -28.17 -20.63
C HIS A 16 -18.70 -28.38 -19.28
N PRO A 17 -17.98 -28.59 -18.18
CA PRO A 17 -18.61 -28.65 -16.88
C PRO A 17 -19.28 -27.29 -16.64
N LYS A 18 -20.60 -27.27 -16.62
CA LYS A 18 -21.38 -26.12 -16.15
C LYS A 18 -20.94 -25.88 -14.71
N GLN A 19 -20.23 -24.79 -14.45
CA GLN A 19 -19.94 -24.33 -13.08
C GLN A 19 -21.31 -24.20 -12.39
N LYS A 20 -21.48 -24.96 -11.31
CA LYS A 20 -22.61 -24.82 -10.40
C LYS A 20 -22.65 -23.37 -9.92
N PRO A 21 -23.82 -22.69 -9.95
CA PRO A 21 -23.91 -21.38 -9.32
C PRO A 21 -23.52 -21.52 -7.85
N LEU A 22 -22.56 -20.73 -7.40
CA LEU A 22 -22.15 -20.62 -6.00
C LEU A 22 -23.40 -20.26 -5.18
N SER A 23 -23.82 -21.15 -4.29
CA SER A 23 -24.90 -20.89 -3.31
C SER A 23 -24.33 -19.97 -2.22
N GLY A 24 -24.37 -18.65 -2.42
CA GLY A 24 -23.89 -17.66 -1.49
C GLY A 24 -23.16 -16.50 -2.19
N ARG A 25 -22.97 -15.40 -1.48
CA ARG A 25 -22.14 -14.29 -1.96
C ARG A 25 -20.68 -14.73 -2.04
N PRO A 26 -19.94 -14.39 -3.12
CA PRO A 26 -18.51 -14.68 -3.17
C PRO A 26 -17.80 -14.00 -2.00
N LYS A 27 -16.92 -14.75 -1.32
CA LYS A 27 -16.18 -14.26 -0.16
C LYS A 27 -14.79 -13.80 -0.57
N VAL A 28 -14.38 -12.63 -0.08
CA VAL A 28 -13.02 -12.11 -0.15
C VAL A 28 -12.41 -12.07 1.24
N VAL A 29 -11.17 -12.52 1.38
CA VAL A 29 -10.40 -12.32 2.61
C VAL A 29 -9.36 -11.25 2.36
N LEU A 30 -9.36 -10.22 3.20
CA LEU A 30 -8.43 -9.10 3.17
C LEU A 30 -7.48 -9.19 4.37
N GLY A 31 -6.20 -9.51 4.11
CA GLY A 31 -5.14 -9.49 5.12
C GLY A 31 -4.46 -8.11 5.15
N LEU A 32 -4.46 -7.47 6.30
CA LEU A 32 -3.88 -6.15 6.56
C LEU A 32 -2.78 -6.23 7.63
N LEU A 33 -2.04 -5.12 7.82
CA LEU A 33 -0.89 -5.08 8.71
C LEU A 33 -1.31 -5.00 10.19
N ASP A 34 -1.97 -3.90 10.57
CA ASP A 34 -2.27 -3.59 11.97
C ASP A 34 -3.49 -2.66 12.05
N GLU A 35 -4.47 -2.99 12.90
CA GLU A 35 -5.67 -2.18 13.08
C GLU A 35 -5.38 -0.83 13.75
N GLY A 36 -4.31 -0.73 14.53
CA GLY A 36 -3.86 0.51 15.14
C GLY A 36 -3.46 1.60 14.14
N GLN A 37 -3.09 1.21 12.91
CA GLN A 37 -2.71 2.15 11.86
C GLN A 37 -3.94 2.71 11.13
N GLU A 38 -4.07 4.04 11.08
CA GLU A 38 -5.19 4.73 10.45
C GLU A 38 -5.35 4.37 8.96
N PHE A 39 -4.24 4.31 8.22
CA PHE A 39 -4.25 3.90 6.81
C PHE A 39 -4.81 2.48 6.63
N GLN A 40 -4.50 1.53 7.52
CA GLN A 40 -5.01 0.17 7.45
C GLN A 40 -6.52 0.10 7.76
N ARG A 41 -7.01 0.90 8.71
CA ARG A 41 -8.46 1.00 8.98
C ARG A 41 -9.21 1.56 7.78
N MET A 42 -8.71 2.63 7.15
CA MET A 42 -9.29 3.19 5.93
C MET A 42 -9.35 2.15 4.79
N GLN A 43 -8.29 1.34 4.62
CA GLN A 43 -8.27 0.24 3.66
C GLN A 43 -9.39 -0.77 3.93
N ALA A 44 -9.62 -1.14 5.19
CA ALA A 44 -10.67 -2.08 5.57
C ALA A 44 -12.08 -1.52 5.30
N GLU A 45 -12.30 -0.25 5.62
CA GLU A 45 -13.58 0.42 5.39
C GLU A 45 -13.91 0.52 3.90
N ASP A 46 -12.95 0.96 3.08
CA ASP A 46 -13.13 1.10 1.64
C ASP A 46 -13.39 -0.27 0.97
N ALA A 47 -12.71 -1.33 1.44
CA ALA A 47 -12.99 -2.69 0.98
C ALA A 47 -14.44 -3.14 1.30
N ARG A 48 -14.92 -2.87 2.53
CA ARG A 48 -16.28 -3.23 2.95
C ARG A 48 -17.33 -2.46 2.15
N LEU A 49 -17.12 -1.16 1.92
CA LEU A 49 -18.02 -0.34 1.10
C LEU A 49 -18.10 -0.87 -0.33
N ALA A 50 -16.95 -1.04 -0.99
CA ALA A 50 -16.91 -1.55 -2.37
C ALA A 50 -17.49 -2.96 -2.51
N ALA A 51 -17.30 -3.83 -1.52
CA ALA A 51 -17.87 -5.18 -1.49
C ALA A 51 -19.40 -5.16 -1.31
N GLY A 52 -19.91 -4.29 -0.44
CA GLY A 52 -21.35 -4.09 -0.25
C GLY A 52 -22.05 -3.68 -1.56
N GLU A 53 -21.45 -2.75 -2.30
CA GLU A 53 -21.92 -2.32 -3.62
C GLU A 53 -21.95 -3.46 -4.65
N GLY A 54 -20.97 -4.37 -4.57
CA GLY A 54 -20.81 -5.46 -5.54
C GLY A 54 -21.40 -6.80 -5.12
N GLY A 55 -22.03 -6.91 -3.97
CA GLY A 55 -22.63 -8.15 -3.47
C GLY A 55 -21.60 -9.20 -3.07
N LEU A 56 -20.42 -8.79 -2.58
CA LEU A 56 -19.39 -9.66 -2.00
C LEU A 56 -19.42 -9.61 -0.47
N ASP A 57 -18.94 -10.67 0.17
CA ASP A 57 -18.66 -10.68 1.60
C ASP A 57 -17.14 -10.47 1.81
N VAL A 58 -16.75 -9.56 2.72
CA VAL A 58 -15.34 -9.31 3.06
C VAL A 58 -15.09 -9.68 4.52
N GLU A 59 -14.12 -10.56 4.71
CA GLU A 59 -13.51 -10.82 6.01
C GLU A 59 -12.16 -10.11 6.08
N VAL A 60 -11.94 -9.32 7.14
CA VAL A 60 -10.68 -8.57 7.37
C VAL A 60 -9.89 -9.25 8.48
N LEU A 61 -8.60 -9.50 8.22
CA LEU A 61 -7.65 -10.07 9.17
C LEU A 61 -6.51 -9.07 9.37
N TYR A 62 -6.16 -8.78 10.62
CA TYR A 62 -5.01 -7.97 10.97
C TYR A 62 -3.90 -8.84 11.55
N ALA A 63 -2.67 -8.63 11.10
CA ALA A 63 -1.51 -9.44 11.42
C ALA A 63 -0.66 -8.86 12.57
N GLU A 64 -1.08 -7.75 13.19
CA GLU A 64 -0.35 -7.07 14.28
C GLU A 64 1.12 -6.77 13.91
N ASN A 65 1.35 -6.39 12.66
CA ASN A 65 2.69 -6.23 12.06
C ASN A 65 3.61 -7.46 12.21
N ASN A 66 3.04 -8.65 12.38
CA ASN A 66 3.77 -9.90 12.58
C ASN A 66 3.61 -10.82 11.36
N ALA A 67 4.70 -11.07 10.64
CA ALA A 67 4.71 -11.89 9.43
C ALA A 67 4.31 -13.36 9.71
N VAL A 68 4.67 -13.90 10.88
CA VAL A 68 4.31 -15.29 11.26
C VAL A 68 2.81 -15.38 11.50
N VAL A 69 2.23 -14.41 12.19
CA VAL A 69 0.78 -14.33 12.42
C VAL A 69 0.05 -14.24 11.08
N GLN A 70 0.51 -13.39 10.17
CA GLN A 70 -0.09 -13.24 8.84
C GLN A 70 -0.07 -14.55 8.05
N ILE A 71 1.07 -15.25 8.02
CA ILE A 71 1.21 -16.53 7.33
C ILE A 71 0.26 -17.57 7.93
N GLN A 72 0.17 -17.66 9.27
CA GLN A 72 -0.72 -18.60 9.95
C GLN A 72 -2.20 -18.34 9.66
N GLN A 73 -2.63 -17.07 9.73
CA GLN A 73 -4.00 -16.67 9.40
C GLN A 73 -4.36 -17.03 7.95
N LEU A 74 -3.52 -16.65 7.00
CA LEU A 74 -3.76 -16.92 5.59
C LEU A 74 -3.68 -18.43 5.26
N TYR A 75 -2.83 -19.18 5.96
CA TYR A 75 -2.77 -20.63 5.84
C TYR A 75 -4.10 -21.26 6.26
N GLN A 76 -4.67 -20.85 7.39
CA GLN A 76 -5.98 -21.32 7.85
C GLN A 76 -7.08 -21.02 6.83
N VAL A 77 -7.06 -19.80 6.23
CA VAL A 77 -8.00 -19.37 5.19
C VAL A 77 -7.94 -20.26 3.94
N VAL A 78 -6.75 -20.67 3.53
CA VAL A 78 -6.55 -21.49 2.31
C VAL A 78 -6.88 -22.95 2.53
N GLN A 79 -6.71 -23.48 3.76
CA GLN A 79 -6.91 -24.90 4.09
C GLN A 79 -8.36 -25.30 4.39
N VAL A 80 -9.30 -24.36 4.38
CA VAL A 80 -10.71 -24.70 4.62
C VAL A 80 -11.28 -25.63 3.53
N PRO A 81 -12.34 -26.42 3.83
CA PRO A 81 -13.05 -27.23 2.85
C PRO A 81 -13.51 -26.40 1.64
N ALA A 82 -13.65 -27.07 0.48
CA ALA A 82 -13.90 -26.40 -0.80
C ALA A 82 -15.16 -25.51 -0.80
N ASP A 83 -16.19 -25.88 -0.06
CA ASP A 83 -17.45 -25.15 0.08
C ASP A 83 -17.35 -23.86 0.91
N ARG A 84 -16.27 -23.71 1.69
CA ARG A 84 -16.01 -22.54 2.55
C ARG A 84 -14.83 -21.68 2.09
N ARG A 85 -14.18 -22.06 0.98
CA ARG A 85 -13.03 -21.30 0.43
C ARG A 85 -13.44 -19.90 -0.02
N PRO A 86 -12.62 -18.89 0.25
CA PRO A 86 -12.83 -17.59 -0.36
C PRO A 86 -12.60 -17.66 -1.87
N SER A 87 -13.27 -16.80 -2.61
CA SER A 87 -13.00 -16.62 -4.04
C SER A 87 -11.65 -15.96 -4.29
N VAL A 88 -11.25 -15.07 -3.38
CA VAL A 88 -10.02 -14.25 -3.51
C VAL A 88 -9.42 -13.96 -2.14
N VAL A 89 -8.10 -13.97 -2.07
CA VAL A 89 -7.31 -13.40 -0.99
C VAL A 89 -6.64 -12.13 -1.50
N ILE A 90 -6.84 -11.02 -0.81
CA ILE A 90 -6.15 -9.74 -1.03
C ILE A 90 -5.26 -9.53 0.19
N VAL A 91 -3.96 -9.24 0.01
CA VAL A 91 -3.07 -9.11 1.14
C VAL A 91 -2.10 -7.95 1.02
N HIS A 92 -2.06 -7.11 2.05
CA HIS A 92 -0.98 -6.17 2.32
C HIS A 92 0.06 -6.90 3.16
N THR A 93 1.22 -7.20 2.58
CA THR A 93 2.18 -8.11 3.22
C THR A 93 3.00 -7.41 4.30
N VAL A 94 3.14 -8.04 5.47
CA VAL A 94 4.04 -7.56 6.53
C VAL A 94 5.50 -7.70 6.10
N ALA A 95 5.89 -8.87 5.56
CA ALA A 95 7.25 -9.12 5.08
C ALA A 95 7.32 -9.24 3.56
N GLY A 96 8.52 -9.05 3.00
CA GLY A 96 8.81 -9.19 1.56
C GLY A 96 8.62 -10.57 1.03
N GLU A 97 8.91 -11.56 1.85
CA GLU A 97 9.02 -12.97 1.49
C GLU A 97 8.09 -13.84 2.34
N GLY A 98 7.96 -15.10 1.97
CA GLY A 98 7.24 -16.11 2.76
C GLY A 98 5.83 -16.45 2.29
N LEU A 99 5.18 -15.62 1.48
CA LEU A 99 3.82 -15.88 1.01
C LEU A 99 3.75 -16.66 -0.31
N GLU A 100 4.87 -16.85 -1.03
CA GLU A 100 4.87 -17.50 -2.34
C GLU A 100 4.28 -18.92 -2.31
N ARG A 101 4.70 -19.77 -1.38
CA ARG A 101 4.19 -21.13 -1.23
C ARG A 101 2.67 -21.14 -1.00
N LEU A 102 2.20 -20.22 -0.20
CA LEU A 102 0.79 -20.08 0.12
C LEU A 102 0.00 -19.57 -1.09
N ALA A 103 0.51 -18.57 -1.80
CA ALA A 103 -0.07 -18.07 -3.05
C ALA A 103 -0.20 -19.19 -4.10
N ARG A 104 0.85 -19.99 -4.30
CA ARG A 104 0.83 -21.15 -5.21
C ARG A 104 -0.23 -22.18 -4.80
N THR A 105 -0.38 -22.40 -3.50
CA THR A 105 -1.40 -23.33 -2.98
C THR A 105 -2.81 -22.76 -3.18
N ALA A 106 -3.04 -21.50 -2.84
CA ALA A 106 -4.32 -20.82 -3.03
C ALA A 106 -4.77 -20.87 -4.51
N VAL A 107 -3.88 -20.51 -5.43
CA VAL A 107 -4.18 -20.47 -6.87
C VAL A 107 -4.49 -21.87 -7.42
N ARG A 108 -3.76 -22.92 -7.00
CA ARG A 108 -4.09 -24.33 -7.36
C ARG A 108 -5.46 -24.75 -6.84
N LEU A 109 -5.91 -24.20 -5.73
CA LEU A 109 -7.23 -24.46 -5.15
C LEU A 109 -8.35 -23.60 -5.76
N GLY A 110 -8.02 -22.77 -6.78
CA GLY A 110 -8.98 -21.90 -7.45
C GLY A 110 -9.26 -20.57 -6.73
N ILE A 111 -8.41 -20.18 -5.78
CA ILE A 111 -8.52 -18.92 -5.03
C ILE A 111 -7.66 -17.86 -5.73
N GLY A 112 -8.24 -16.72 -6.08
CA GLY A 112 -7.51 -15.57 -6.60
C GLY A 112 -6.52 -15.02 -5.57
N TRP A 113 -5.43 -14.38 -6.04
CA TRP A 113 -4.37 -13.89 -5.16
C TRP A 113 -3.92 -12.50 -5.58
N ILE A 114 -4.17 -11.50 -4.74
CA ILE A 114 -3.87 -10.10 -5.02
C ILE A 114 -2.96 -9.55 -3.93
N LEU A 115 -1.86 -8.93 -4.34
CA LEU A 115 -0.98 -8.21 -3.43
C LEU A 115 -1.29 -6.71 -3.45
N LEU A 116 -1.23 -6.09 -2.28
CA LEU A 116 -1.28 -4.64 -2.15
C LEU A 116 0.14 -4.08 -1.94
N ASN A 117 0.46 -3.01 -2.69
CA ASN A 117 1.71 -2.24 -2.55
C ASN A 117 3.03 -3.02 -2.71
N ARG A 118 3.00 -4.22 -3.26
CA ARG A 118 4.22 -5.02 -3.38
C ARG A 118 4.29 -5.77 -4.71
N ARG A 119 5.39 -5.55 -5.45
CA ARG A 119 5.74 -6.30 -6.65
C ARG A 119 6.53 -7.54 -6.27
N VAL A 120 6.14 -8.69 -6.83
CA VAL A 120 6.87 -9.97 -6.72
C VAL A 120 6.77 -10.73 -8.04
N GLU A 121 7.83 -11.45 -8.40
CA GLU A 121 7.94 -12.11 -9.71
C GLU A 121 6.99 -13.31 -9.85
N TYR A 122 6.74 -14.05 -8.78
CA TYR A 122 5.92 -15.25 -8.83
C TYR A 122 4.46 -15.02 -9.26
N LEU A 123 3.95 -13.78 -9.18
CA LEU A 123 2.59 -13.46 -9.65
C LEU A 123 2.43 -13.68 -11.14
N ASP A 124 3.44 -13.40 -11.94
CA ASP A 124 3.38 -13.59 -13.41
C ASP A 124 3.21 -15.06 -13.77
N GLU A 125 3.95 -15.94 -13.12
CA GLU A 125 3.84 -17.37 -13.30
C GLU A 125 2.43 -17.88 -12.90
N LEU A 126 1.92 -17.44 -11.75
CA LEU A 126 0.58 -17.81 -11.29
C LEU A 126 -0.52 -17.35 -12.26
N ARG A 127 -0.38 -16.15 -12.83
CA ARG A 127 -1.30 -15.64 -13.87
C ARG A 127 -1.31 -16.50 -15.12
N HIS A 128 -0.14 -16.94 -15.59
CA HIS A 128 -0.05 -17.83 -16.75
C HIS A 128 -0.69 -19.19 -16.47
N GLN A 129 -0.55 -19.73 -15.26
CA GLN A 129 -1.16 -20.99 -14.86
C GLN A 129 -2.68 -20.91 -14.73
N GLN A 130 -3.23 -19.79 -14.26
CA GLN A 130 -4.65 -19.59 -13.98
C GLN A 130 -5.15 -18.22 -14.49
N PRO A 131 -5.24 -18.00 -15.81
CA PRO A 131 -5.52 -16.69 -16.40
C PRO A 131 -6.93 -16.14 -16.13
N LYS A 132 -7.84 -16.97 -15.62
CA LYS A 132 -9.21 -16.58 -15.28
C LYS A 132 -9.36 -16.12 -13.82
N LEU A 133 -8.38 -16.41 -12.97
CA LEU A 133 -8.41 -15.98 -11.57
C LEU A 133 -7.94 -14.50 -11.45
N PRO A 134 -8.49 -13.73 -10.49
CA PRO A 134 -7.96 -12.42 -10.16
C PRO A 134 -6.62 -12.57 -9.46
N ILE A 135 -5.54 -12.41 -10.23
CA ILE A 135 -4.17 -12.51 -9.75
C ILE A 135 -3.41 -11.27 -10.25
N GLY A 136 -2.81 -10.52 -9.32
CA GLY A 136 -2.05 -9.33 -9.67
C GLY A 136 -1.67 -8.47 -8.48
N MET A 137 -1.26 -7.25 -8.76
CA MET A 137 -0.88 -6.26 -7.76
C MET A 137 -1.66 -4.96 -7.97
N ILE A 138 -2.12 -4.38 -6.87
CA ILE A 138 -2.67 -3.03 -6.83
C ILE A 138 -1.91 -2.25 -5.75
N GLY A 139 -1.47 -1.06 -6.08
CA GLY A 139 -0.69 -0.27 -5.15
C GLY A 139 -0.66 1.19 -5.50
N SER A 140 -0.14 1.98 -4.57
CA SER A 140 0.19 3.37 -4.80
C SER A 140 1.46 3.47 -5.65
N ASP A 141 1.54 4.47 -6.52
CA ASP A 141 2.77 4.81 -7.21
C ASP A 141 3.78 5.44 -6.22
N ASN A 142 4.55 4.57 -5.55
CA ASN A 142 5.48 5.01 -4.52
C ASN A 142 6.64 5.85 -5.09
N LEU A 143 7.01 5.64 -6.34
CA LEU A 143 8.01 6.48 -7.00
C LEU A 143 7.46 7.90 -7.20
N GLU A 144 6.22 8.03 -7.68
CA GLU A 144 5.57 9.34 -7.84
C GLU A 144 5.27 10.00 -6.50
N ILE A 145 4.92 9.24 -5.44
CA ILE A 145 4.85 9.78 -4.07
C ILE A 145 6.16 10.48 -3.70
N GLY A 146 7.29 9.80 -3.92
CA GLY A 146 8.61 10.38 -3.66
C GLY A 146 8.89 11.62 -4.51
N ARG A 147 8.55 11.61 -5.80
CA ARG A 147 8.68 12.77 -6.69
C ARG A 147 7.85 13.95 -6.20
N ILE A 148 6.62 13.72 -5.75
CA ILE A 148 5.79 14.76 -5.16
C ILE A 148 6.45 15.32 -3.91
N GLN A 149 6.97 14.48 -3.02
CA GLN A 149 7.72 14.92 -1.84
C GLN A 149 8.92 15.79 -2.23
N GLY A 150 9.73 15.36 -3.21
CA GLY A 150 10.87 16.15 -3.70
C GLY A 150 10.46 17.52 -4.24
N ARG A 151 9.32 17.63 -4.93
CA ARG A 151 8.75 18.92 -5.38
C ARG A 151 8.25 19.77 -4.19
N GLN A 152 7.66 19.12 -3.16
CA GLN A 152 7.29 19.81 -1.92
C GLN A 152 8.53 20.39 -1.22
N PHE A 153 9.66 19.66 -1.21
CA PHE A 153 10.91 20.17 -0.63
C PHE A 153 11.39 21.43 -1.36
N GLN A 154 11.40 21.42 -2.69
CA GLN A 154 11.78 22.58 -3.49
C GLN A 154 10.89 23.79 -3.22
N ALA A 155 9.58 23.59 -3.07
CA ALA A 155 8.63 24.65 -2.78
C ALA A 155 8.78 25.24 -1.36
N LEU A 156 9.00 24.37 -0.36
CA LEU A 156 9.09 24.78 1.06
C LEU A 156 10.46 25.32 1.46
N VAL A 157 11.54 24.93 0.77
CA VAL A 157 12.91 25.38 1.00
C VAL A 157 13.60 25.77 -0.32
N PRO A 158 13.14 26.85 -0.96
CA PRO A 158 13.61 27.25 -2.29
C PRO A 158 15.10 27.59 -2.33
N ASP A 159 15.64 28.06 -1.22
CA ASP A 159 17.08 28.35 -1.06
C ASP A 159 17.91 27.07 -0.85
N GLY A 160 17.24 25.93 -0.66
CA GLY A 160 17.86 24.66 -0.33
C GLY A 160 18.26 24.52 1.13
N GLY A 161 19.12 23.56 1.42
CA GLY A 161 19.64 23.27 2.76
C GLY A 161 19.37 21.85 3.22
N LEU A 162 19.55 21.60 4.52
CA LEU A 162 19.40 20.27 5.10
C LEU A 162 17.92 19.90 5.24
N VAL A 163 17.55 18.80 4.60
CA VAL A 163 16.27 18.11 4.76
C VAL A 163 16.50 16.79 5.47
N LEU A 164 15.89 16.59 6.64
CA LEU A 164 15.88 15.30 7.31
C LEU A 164 14.71 14.50 6.75
N TYR A 165 15.02 13.34 6.14
CA TYR A 165 14.05 12.49 5.50
C TYR A 165 13.88 11.18 6.28
N ILE A 166 12.78 11.05 7.03
CA ILE A 166 12.49 9.86 7.83
C ILE A 166 11.79 8.84 6.92
N ARG A 167 12.52 7.81 6.53
CA ARG A 167 11.97 6.72 5.73
C ARG A 167 11.34 5.65 6.60
N GLY A 168 10.42 4.86 6.03
CA GLY A 168 9.97 3.60 6.63
C GLY A 168 11.07 2.53 6.61
N PRO A 169 10.77 1.29 7.07
CA PRO A 169 11.73 0.19 7.08
C PRO A 169 12.39 -0.01 5.72
N ALA A 170 13.73 -0.01 5.71
CA ALA A 170 14.54 0.02 4.49
C ALA A 170 14.38 -1.20 3.57
N ASP A 171 13.90 -2.32 4.10
CA ASP A 171 13.62 -3.56 3.38
C ASP A 171 12.30 -3.51 2.60
N THR A 172 11.45 -2.50 2.82
CA THR A 172 10.19 -2.34 2.10
C THR A 172 10.39 -1.65 0.74
N SER A 173 9.73 -2.13 -0.31
CA SER A 173 9.76 -1.48 -1.63
C SER A 173 9.19 -0.06 -1.57
N ALA A 174 8.13 0.18 -0.78
CA ALA A 174 7.54 1.49 -0.62
C ALA A 174 8.56 2.53 -0.10
N ALA A 175 9.35 2.18 0.92
CA ALA A 175 10.35 3.08 1.47
C ALA A 175 11.48 3.37 0.47
N ARG A 176 11.92 2.36 -0.28
CA ARG A 176 12.95 2.52 -1.32
C ARG A 176 12.48 3.38 -2.49
N ASP A 177 11.28 3.08 -3.01
CA ASP A 177 10.73 3.78 -4.19
C ASP A 177 10.44 5.25 -3.85
N ARG A 178 9.87 5.54 -2.65
CA ARG A 178 9.65 6.93 -2.19
C ARG A 178 10.96 7.70 -2.04
N LEU A 179 12.01 7.07 -1.50
CA LEU A 179 13.32 7.70 -1.41
C LEU A 179 13.89 7.99 -2.79
N ALA A 180 13.90 7.00 -3.69
CA ALA A 180 14.40 7.16 -5.04
C ALA A 180 13.67 8.27 -5.81
N GLY A 181 12.33 8.34 -5.70
CA GLY A 181 11.53 9.40 -6.32
C GLY A 181 11.85 10.79 -5.76
N ALA A 182 12.07 10.91 -4.44
CA ALA A 182 12.46 12.16 -3.83
C ALA A 182 13.86 12.61 -4.28
N GLU A 183 14.84 11.72 -4.31
CA GLU A 183 16.21 11.99 -4.78
C GLU A 183 16.24 12.40 -6.25
N GLU A 184 15.39 11.80 -7.10
CA GLU A 184 15.30 12.11 -8.53
C GLU A 184 14.97 13.60 -8.79
N VAL A 185 14.14 14.21 -7.95
CA VAL A 185 13.63 15.56 -8.22
C VAL A 185 14.03 16.62 -7.20
N CYS A 186 14.54 16.29 -6.02
CA CYS A 186 14.84 17.28 -4.99
C CYS A 186 15.92 18.31 -5.39
N GLY A 187 16.76 17.98 -6.37
CA GLY A 187 17.77 18.89 -6.90
C GLY A 187 19.01 19.04 -6.00
N ARG A 188 20.07 19.65 -6.55
CA ARG A 188 21.41 19.74 -5.90
C ARG A 188 21.47 20.66 -4.69
N ARG A 189 20.50 21.58 -4.52
CA ARG A 189 20.47 22.51 -3.38
C ARG A 189 19.94 21.86 -2.10
N ILE A 190 19.22 20.76 -2.24
CA ILE A 190 18.67 20.00 -1.12
C ILE A 190 19.73 18.97 -0.66
N ASN A 191 20.17 19.11 0.58
CA ASN A 191 21.01 18.10 1.24
C ASN A 191 20.09 17.12 1.98
N LEU A 192 19.77 16.00 1.32
CA LEU A 192 18.85 15.00 1.88
C LEU A 192 19.61 14.07 2.83
N LYS A 193 19.27 14.13 4.11
CA LYS A 193 19.81 13.24 5.14
C LYS A 193 18.74 12.23 5.56
N VAL A 194 18.94 10.97 5.21
CA VAL A 194 17.99 9.89 5.52
C VAL A 194 18.15 9.44 6.95
N LEU A 195 17.02 9.30 7.67
CA LEU A 195 16.88 8.70 8.98
C LEU A 195 15.93 7.51 8.89
N ASP A 196 16.11 6.50 9.74
CA ASP A 196 15.25 5.31 9.75
C ASP A 196 14.07 5.49 10.71
N GLY A 197 12.89 5.05 10.28
CA GLY A 197 11.66 4.99 11.04
C GLY A 197 10.95 3.65 10.86
N GLN A 198 9.80 3.48 11.54
CA GLN A 198 9.03 2.22 11.58
C GLN A 198 7.53 2.45 11.33
N TRP A 199 7.18 3.46 10.52
CA TRP A 199 5.79 3.85 10.21
C TRP A 199 4.95 4.32 11.41
N THR A 200 5.54 4.53 12.60
CA THR A 200 4.84 4.92 13.82
C THR A 200 5.22 6.32 14.28
N GLU A 201 4.33 6.98 15.03
CA GLU A 201 4.61 8.29 15.64
C GLU A 201 5.85 8.24 16.53
N ALA A 202 5.96 7.20 17.38
CA ALA A 202 7.10 7.03 18.25
C ALA A 202 8.42 6.99 17.49
N SER A 203 8.49 6.25 16.37
CA SER A 203 9.71 6.18 15.57
C SER A 203 10.08 7.50 14.90
N GLY A 204 9.10 8.32 14.53
CA GLY A 204 9.34 9.67 14.01
C GLY A 204 9.86 10.61 15.08
N GLU A 205 9.29 10.55 16.28
CA GLU A 205 9.72 11.32 17.45
C GLU A 205 11.15 10.95 17.88
N ASP A 206 11.44 9.65 17.97
CA ASP A 206 12.76 9.14 18.34
C ASP A 206 13.83 9.54 17.33
N ALA A 207 13.57 9.40 16.03
CA ALA A 207 14.52 9.75 14.98
C ALA A 207 14.95 11.22 15.06
N ILE A 208 14.01 12.14 15.29
CA ILE A 208 14.32 13.56 15.41
C ILE A 208 14.96 13.90 16.75
N SER A 209 14.48 13.33 17.85
CA SER A 209 15.06 13.53 19.17
C SER A 209 16.53 13.12 19.21
N GLN A 210 16.87 11.95 18.67
CA GLN A 210 18.25 11.47 18.57
C GLN A 210 19.10 12.36 17.68
N TRP A 211 18.58 12.78 16.51
CA TRP A 211 19.31 13.66 15.61
C TRP A 211 19.61 15.02 16.26
N LEU A 212 18.63 15.62 16.93
CA LEU A 212 18.79 16.91 17.62
C LEU A 212 19.85 16.81 18.73
N HIS A 213 19.84 15.72 19.49
CA HIS A 213 20.83 15.52 20.56
C HIS A 213 22.26 15.42 20.01
N LEU A 214 22.46 14.79 18.85
CA LEU A 214 23.80 14.46 18.34
C LEU A 214 24.34 15.51 17.35
N LYS A 215 23.50 16.22 16.60
CA LYS A 215 23.91 16.96 15.38
C LYS A 215 23.37 18.39 15.26
N PHE A 216 22.45 18.81 16.11
CA PHE A 216 21.78 20.11 15.94
C PHE A 216 22.75 21.31 15.86
N GLN A 217 23.80 21.31 16.64
CA GLN A 217 24.74 22.45 16.70
C GLN A 217 25.51 22.69 15.40
N THR A 218 25.64 21.69 14.54
CA THR A 218 26.46 21.77 13.33
C THR A 218 25.65 22.20 12.10
N SER A 219 24.35 21.91 12.03
CA SER A 219 23.54 22.20 10.85
C SER A 219 22.04 22.02 11.15
N PRO A 220 21.32 23.12 11.50
CA PRO A 220 19.89 23.04 11.77
C PRO A 220 19.13 22.59 10.51
N PRO A 221 18.11 21.72 10.64
CA PRO A 221 17.30 21.31 9.51
C PRO A 221 16.43 22.47 9.00
N ARG A 222 16.28 22.56 7.69
CA ARG A 222 15.38 23.50 7.02
C ARG A 222 13.99 22.91 6.80
N LEU A 223 13.89 21.59 6.77
CA LEU A 223 12.68 20.81 6.59
C LEU A 223 12.85 19.43 7.21
N ILE A 224 11.78 18.88 7.78
CA ILE A 224 11.68 17.49 8.11
C ILE A 224 10.61 16.86 7.22
N ALA A 225 10.94 15.79 6.52
CA ALA A 225 10.04 15.08 5.65
C ALA A 225 9.93 13.62 6.09
N CYS A 226 8.72 13.10 6.15
CA CYS A 226 8.46 11.73 6.59
C CYS A 226 7.72 10.96 5.50
N GLN A 227 7.97 9.67 5.43
CA GLN A 227 7.31 8.82 4.45
C GLN A 227 5.89 8.38 4.87
N ASN A 228 5.40 8.81 6.05
CA ASN A 228 3.98 8.80 6.39
C ASN A 228 3.64 9.91 7.40
N ASP A 229 2.33 10.16 7.57
CA ASP A 229 1.83 11.23 8.44
C ASP A 229 2.05 10.91 9.93
N ALA A 230 1.98 9.64 10.34
CA ALA A 230 2.24 9.25 11.72
C ALA A 230 3.65 9.63 12.16
N MET A 231 4.69 9.25 11.38
CA MET A 231 6.07 9.69 11.68
C MET A 231 6.20 11.21 11.65
N ALA A 232 5.47 11.91 10.76
CA ALA A 232 5.51 13.37 10.68
C ALA A 232 4.94 14.04 11.93
N VAL A 233 3.86 13.52 12.51
CA VAL A 233 3.29 13.98 13.79
C VAL A 233 4.29 13.75 14.93
N GLY A 234 4.93 12.58 14.99
CA GLY A 234 5.97 12.30 15.98
C GLY A 234 7.17 13.25 15.85
N ALA A 235 7.66 13.47 14.63
CA ALA A 235 8.74 14.42 14.33
C ALA A 235 8.38 15.85 14.77
N ARG A 236 7.14 16.30 14.53
CA ARG A 236 6.63 17.58 15.00
C ARG A 236 6.67 17.69 16.53
N ARG A 237 6.29 16.63 17.25
CA ARG A 237 6.36 16.57 18.72
C ARG A 237 7.79 16.76 19.24
N ALA A 238 8.75 16.05 18.65
CA ALA A 238 10.16 16.22 19.01
C ALA A 238 10.67 17.65 18.80
N LEU A 239 10.30 18.29 17.67
CA LEU A 239 10.64 19.69 17.41
C LEU A 239 10.02 20.64 18.44
N GLN A 240 8.75 20.43 18.80
CA GLN A 240 8.06 21.25 19.81
C GLN A 240 8.71 21.11 21.20
N ALA A 241 9.07 19.92 21.60
CA ALA A 241 9.78 19.67 22.85
C ALA A 241 11.14 20.38 22.88
N ALA A 242 11.92 20.31 21.81
CA ALA A 242 13.21 20.95 21.70
C ALA A 242 13.12 22.48 21.52
N ALA A 243 11.99 23.02 21.09
CA ALA A 243 11.78 24.46 20.91
C ALA A 243 11.84 25.26 22.22
N ALA A 244 11.68 24.63 23.37
CA ALA A 244 11.90 25.25 24.68
C ALA A 244 13.33 25.78 24.83
N SER A 245 14.33 25.08 24.32
CA SER A 245 15.73 25.48 24.34
C SER A 245 16.18 26.13 23.02
N HIS A 246 15.53 25.83 21.92
CA HIS A 246 15.86 26.28 20.57
C HIS A 246 14.61 26.77 19.81
N PRO A 247 14.11 27.98 20.06
CA PRO A 247 12.83 28.47 19.54
C PRO A 247 12.68 28.41 18.02
N SER A 248 13.78 28.47 17.25
CA SER A 248 13.78 28.35 15.81
C SER A 248 13.25 27.01 15.29
N LEU A 249 13.35 25.95 16.08
CA LEU A 249 12.86 24.60 15.71
C LEU A 249 11.34 24.53 15.58
N ALA A 250 10.60 25.37 16.33
CA ALA A 250 9.14 25.44 16.21
C ALA A 250 8.68 25.79 14.78
N LYS A 251 9.50 26.54 14.04
CA LYS A 251 9.21 27.06 12.70
C LYS A 251 9.65 26.10 11.58
N VAL A 252 10.40 25.04 11.88
CA VAL A 252 10.84 24.08 10.86
C VAL A 252 9.61 23.38 10.28
N PRO A 253 9.35 23.48 8.96
CA PRO A 253 8.23 22.78 8.35
C PRO A 253 8.40 21.27 8.45
N VAL A 254 7.27 20.56 8.54
CA VAL A 254 7.24 19.08 8.54
C VAL A 254 6.25 18.62 7.49
N THR A 255 6.63 17.62 6.68
CA THR A 255 5.75 17.02 5.67
C THR A 255 5.57 15.54 5.90
N GLY A 256 4.41 15.01 5.49
CA GLY A 256 4.05 13.60 5.61
C GLY A 256 3.60 12.97 4.30
N VAL A 257 3.05 11.79 4.41
CA VAL A 257 2.40 11.00 3.35
C VAL A 257 1.27 10.22 3.99
N ASP A 258 0.27 9.88 3.29
CA ASP A 258 -1.00 9.18 3.44
C ASP A 258 -2.16 10.15 3.17
N GLY A 259 -2.14 11.35 3.73
CA GLY A 259 -3.08 12.42 3.43
C GLY A 259 -4.53 12.05 3.73
N LEU A 260 -4.79 11.30 4.80
CA LEU A 260 -6.14 10.95 5.20
C LEU A 260 -6.94 12.19 5.63
N PRO A 261 -8.27 12.23 5.40
CA PRO A 261 -9.09 13.41 5.73
C PRO A 261 -8.96 13.84 7.19
N ASP A 262 -9.11 12.91 8.12
CA ASP A 262 -9.05 13.15 9.56
C ASP A 262 -7.64 13.02 10.15
N GLY A 263 -6.65 12.67 9.32
CA GLY A 263 -5.24 12.52 9.64
C GLY A 263 -4.40 13.63 9.01
N GLY A 264 -3.58 13.27 8.03
CA GLY A 264 -2.59 14.17 7.41
C GLY A 264 -3.17 15.48 6.88
N ARG A 265 -4.32 15.47 6.18
CA ARG A 265 -4.96 16.70 5.67
C ARG A 265 -5.38 17.61 6.83
N ARG A 266 -6.04 17.07 7.85
CA ARG A 266 -6.40 17.85 9.04
C ARG A 266 -5.17 18.45 9.72
N HIS A 267 -4.06 17.73 9.81
CA HIS A 267 -2.82 18.25 10.37
C HIS A 267 -2.23 19.38 9.53
N VAL A 268 -2.39 19.34 8.21
CA VAL A 268 -2.01 20.45 7.32
C VAL A 268 -2.93 21.66 7.53
N ASP A 269 -4.25 21.45 7.59
CA ASP A 269 -5.22 22.54 7.80
C ASP A 269 -5.02 23.25 9.15
N GLN A 270 -4.59 22.51 10.16
CA GLN A 270 -4.26 23.03 11.50
C GLN A 270 -2.85 23.64 11.60
N GLY A 271 -2.03 23.58 10.55
CA GLY A 271 -0.66 24.08 10.55
C GLY A 271 0.33 23.20 11.33
N THR A 272 -0.05 22.00 11.75
CA THR A 272 0.84 21.02 12.38
C THR A 272 1.83 20.46 11.37
N LEU A 273 1.36 20.15 10.15
CA LEU A 273 2.17 19.80 8.99
C LEU A 273 2.12 20.90 7.95
N ALA A 274 3.20 21.06 7.18
CA ALA A 274 3.25 22.00 6.06
C ALA A 274 2.60 21.43 4.80
N ALA A 275 2.73 20.12 4.60
CA ALA A 275 2.16 19.39 3.48
C ALA A 275 2.07 17.89 3.78
N THR A 276 1.23 17.19 3.03
CA THR A 276 1.20 15.73 2.95
C THR A 276 1.01 15.31 1.50
N VAL A 277 1.28 14.03 1.20
CA VAL A 277 0.93 13.42 -0.09
C VAL A 277 -0.29 12.52 0.12
N ILE A 278 -1.38 12.81 -0.60
CA ILE A 278 -2.58 11.97 -0.57
C ILE A 278 -2.28 10.66 -1.29
N THR A 279 -2.41 9.55 -0.56
CA THR A 279 -2.27 8.20 -1.08
C THR A 279 -3.66 7.56 -1.18
N PRO A 280 -4.17 7.28 -2.40
CA PRO A 280 -5.47 6.65 -2.55
C PRO A 280 -5.56 5.27 -1.90
N SER A 281 -6.75 4.89 -1.44
CA SER A 281 -7.01 3.52 -1.00
C SER A 281 -6.79 2.53 -2.15
N ASN A 282 -6.15 1.40 -1.83
CA ASN A 282 -5.89 0.34 -2.79
C ASN A 282 -7.00 -0.71 -2.82
N THR A 283 -7.74 -0.87 -1.71
CA THR A 283 -8.67 -1.98 -1.51
C THR A 283 -9.98 -1.82 -2.24
N GLY A 284 -10.57 -0.62 -2.24
CA GLY A 284 -11.80 -0.38 -3.00
C GLY A 284 -11.64 -0.65 -4.51
N PRO A 285 -10.61 -0.08 -5.17
CA PRO A 285 -10.28 -0.43 -6.55
C PRO A 285 -10.02 -1.92 -6.76
N ALA A 286 -9.30 -2.59 -5.83
CA ALA A 286 -9.05 -4.03 -5.88
C ALA A 286 -10.37 -4.82 -5.87
N ILE A 287 -11.27 -4.52 -4.95
CA ILE A 287 -12.59 -5.17 -4.84
C ILE A 287 -13.42 -4.95 -6.11
N ARG A 288 -13.48 -3.73 -6.65
CA ARG A 288 -14.21 -3.45 -7.89
C ARG A 288 -13.67 -4.25 -9.07
N LEU A 289 -12.35 -4.40 -9.20
CA LEU A 289 -11.72 -5.26 -10.22
C LEU A 289 -12.00 -6.74 -9.99
N VAL A 290 -12.01 -7.21 -8.75
CA VAL A 290 -12.41 -8.57 -8.40
C VAL A 290 -13.84 -8.86 -8.86
N ILE A 291 -14.77 -7.94 -8.57
CA ILE A 291 -16.16 -8.06 -9.01
C ILE A 291 -16.26 -8.22 -10.54
N GLN A 292 -15.59 -7.33 -11.29
CA GLN A 292 -15.58 -7.38 -12.75
C GLN A 292 -14.99 -8.71 -13.27
N THR A 293 -13.92 -9.18 -12.65
CA THR A 293 -13.26 -10.44 -13.05
C THR A 293 -14.12 -11.66 -12.75
N LEU A 294 -14.71 -11.75 -11.55
CA LEU A 294 -15.60 -12.85 -11.19
C LEU A 294 -16.87 -12.90 -12.03
N GLN A 295 -17.34 -11.75 -12.51
CA GLN A 295 -18.47 -11.63 -13.43
C GLN A 295 -18.09 -11.89 -14.91
N GLY A 296 -16.82 -12.15 -15.20
CA GLY A 296 -16.33 -12.36 -16.56
C GLY A 296 -16.35 -11.10 -17.46
N ARG A 297 -16.45 -9.91 -16.85
CA ARG A 297 -16.53 -8.62 -17.57
C ARG A 297 -15.15 -8.08 -17.97
N ALA A 298 -14.11 -8.41 -17.20
CA ALA A 298 -12.74 -8.00 -17.46
C ALA A 298 -11.75 -9.04 -16.89
N SER A 299 -10.54 -9.09 -17.44
CA SER A 299 -9.43 -9.79 -16.83
C SER A 299 -8.80 -8.91 -15.75
N PHE A 300 -8.37 -9.51 -14.63
CA PHE A 300 -7.68 -8.76 -13.59
C PHE A 300 -6.34 -8.23 -14.13
N PRO A 301 -5.96 -6.96 -13.89
CA PRO A 301 -4.70 -6.41 -14.39
C PRO A 301 -3.49 -7.11 -13.72
N ARG A 302 -2.37 -7.16 -14.42
CA ARG A 302 -1.09 -7.60 -13.84
C ARG A 302 -0.69 -6.70 -12.69
N GLU A 303 -0.75 -5.40 -12.96
CA GLU A 303 -0.41 -4.33 -12.05
C GLU A 303 -1.32 -3.13 -12.29
N GLN A 304 -1.78 -2.50 -11.23
CA GLN A 304 -2.43 -1.20 -11.29
C GLN A 304 -1.85 -0.30 -10.22
N LEU A 305 -1.28 0.81 -10.65
CA LEU A 305 -0.79 1.86 -9.76
C LEU A 305 -1.83 2.97 -9.66
N LEU A 306 -2.08 3.43 -8.45
CA LEU A 306 -2.97 4.52 -8.14
C LEU A 306 -2.17 5.82 -8.01
N THR A 307 -2.64 6.87 -8.65
CA THR A 307 -1.95 8.16 -8.74
C THR A 307 -2.10 8.95 -7.44
N PRO A 308 -0.99 9.29 -6.75
CA PRO A 308 -1.00 10.16 -5.58
C PRO A 308 -1.12 11.65 -5.99
N SER A 309 -1.39 12.52 -5.01
CA SER A 309 -1.41 13.96 -5.22
C SER A 309 -0.89 14.72 -4.01
N SER A 310 -0.39 15.95 -4.21
CA SER A 310 0.06 16.82 -3.12
C SER A 310 -1.12 17.48 -2.40
N TYR A 311 -1.02 17.62 -1.07
CA TYR A 311 -1.92 18.45 -0.27
C TYR A 311 -1.11 19.35 0.69
N PRO A 312 -1.24 20.71 0.59
CA PRO A 312 -1.93 21.43 -0.48
C PRO A 312 -1.36 21.11 -1.87
N GLU A 313 -2.06 21.55 -2.93
CA GLU A 313 -1.51 21.51 -4.28
C GLU A 313 -0.14 22.20 -4.33
N LEU A 314 0.80 21.68 -5.13
CA LEU A 314 2.18 22.18 -5.21
C LEU A 314 2.24 23.69 -5.52
N ALA A 315 1.32 24.20 -6.36
CA ALA A 315 1.25 25.61 -6.69
C ALA A 315 0.92 26.53 -5.48
N ASN A 316 0.33 25.96 -4.43
CA ASN A 316 -0.06 26.68 -3.21
C ASN A 316 0.97 26.53 -2.07
N LEU A 317 2.04 25.76 -2.29
CA LEU A 317 3.16 25.62 -1.36
C LEU A 317 4.16 26.76 -1.57
N GLY A 318 4.64 27.36 -0.48
CA GLY A 318 5.61 28.47 -0.54
C GLY A 318 5.00 29.88 -0.70
N ALA A 319 3.69 29.97 -0.89
CA ALA A 319 2.95 31.23 -0.94
C ALA A 319 2.45 31.71 0.44
N ARG A 320 2.77 30.99 1.53
CA ARG A 320 2.37 31.30 2.91
C ARG A 320 3.50 31.84 3.74
#